data_9e995d842ac2d6db5fa4f21c23b156d6
#
_entry.id   9e995d842ac2d6db5fa4f21c23b156d6
#
_cell.length_a   1.000
_cell.length_b   1.000
_cell.length_c   1.000
_cell.angle_alpha   90.00
_cell.angle_beta   90.00
_cell.angle_gamma   90.00
#
_symmetry.space_group_name_H-M   'P 1'
#
loop_
_entity.id
_entity.type
_entity.pdbx_description
1 polymer ?
#
loop_
_entity_poly.entity_id
_entity_poly.type
_entity_poly.pdbx_seq_one_letter_code
_entity_poly.pdbx_strand_id
1 'polypeptide(L)'
;MVPHLTTALSGPLLELERRFLASSTQIEHWMRAQWQEHTPPFYSSCDLRNSGFKLAPVDTNLFPGGFNNLNPAFLPLCVHAAMVAIEKICPDARNLLLIPENHTRNQFYLQNVAQIA
;
A
#
# COMPACT_ATOMS: atom_id res chain seq x y z
N MET A 1 -16.72 9.00 -2.66
CA MET A 1 -16.93 8.24 -1.41
C MET A 1 -16.81 6.78 -1.77
N VAL A 2 -15.72 6.15 -1.36
CA VAL A 2 -15.57 4.70 -1.54
C VAL A 2 -16.61 4.03 -0.66
N PRO A 3 -17.38 3.07 -1.17
CA PRO A 3 -18.33 2.34 -0.34
C PRO A 3 -17.57 1.76 0.85
N HIS A 4 -18.00 2.06 2.04
CA HIS A 4 -17.53 1.34 3.22
C HIS A 4 -17.94 -0.12 3.03
N LEU A 5 -17.00 -0.94 2.63
CA LEU A 5 -17.14 -2.38 2.69
C LEU A 5 -17.19 -2.76 4.16
N THR A 6 -18.38 -2.75 4.73
CA THR A 6 -18.64 -3.46 5.97
C THR A 6 -18.50 -4.94 5.63
N THR A 7 -17.32 -5.48 5.77
CA THR A 7 -17.12 -6.93 5.77
C THR A 7 -17.93 -7.48 6.92
N ALA A 8 -18.91 -8.33 6.61
CA ALA A 8 -19.56 -9.11 7.64
C ALA A 8 -18.47 -9.93 8.34
N LEU A 9 -18.15 -9.59 9.57
CA LEU A 9 -17.18 -10.31 10.38
C LEU A 9 -17.76 -11.69 10.69
N SER A 10 -17.33 -12.68 9.91
CA SER A 10 -17.67 -14.08 10.14
C SER A 10 -16.62 -14.74 11.05
N GLY A 11 -16.98 -15.85 11.71
CA GLY A 11 -16.04 -16.60 12.55
C GLY A 11 -14.71 -16.94 11.86
N PRO A 12 -14.68 -17.45 10.61
CA PRO A 12 -13.44 -17.71 9.89
C PRO A 12 -12.58 -16.46 9.63
N LEU A 13 -13.19 -15.32 9.37
CA LEU A 13 -12.47 -14.06 9.16
C LEU A 13 -11.83 -13.56 10.44
N LEU A 14 -12.56 -13.59 11.55
CA LEU A 14 -12.05 -13.23 12.87
C LEU A 14 -10.90 -14.15 13.31
N GLU A 15 -10.99 -15.44 13.03
CA GLU A 15 -9.90 -16.38 13.32
C GLU A 15 -8.65 -16.07 12.48
N LEU A 16 -8.80 -15.72 11.21
CA LEU A 16 -7.68 -15.30 10.36
C LEU A 16 -7.02 -14.04 10.91
N GLU A 17 -7.81 -13.02 11.26
CA GLU A 17 -7.32 -11.78 11.87
C GLU A 17 -6.57 -12.06 13.16
N ARG A 18 -7.13 -12.88 14.04
CA ARG A 18 -6.49 -13.29 15.30
C ARG A 18 -5.15 -13.94 15.07
N ARG A 19 -5.00 -14.80 14.06
CA ARG A 19 -3.72 -15.45 13.69
C ARG A 19 -2.70 -14.41 13.22
N PHE A 20 -3.08 -13.44 12.39
CA PHE A 20 -2.18 -12.37 11.98
C PHE A 20 -1.71 -11.55 13.18
N LEU A 21 -2.60 -11.14 14.05
CA LEU A 21 -2.26 -10.38 15.25
C LEU A 21 -1.35 -11.18 16.20
N ALA A 22 -1.66 -12.44 16.43
CA ALA A 22 -0.84 -13.32 17.26
C ALA A 22 0.56 -13.58 16.68
N SER A 23 0.71 -13.51 15.35
CA SER A 23 1.99 -13.74 14.65
C SER A 23 2.68 -12.45 14.23
N SER A 24 2.20 -11.28 14.64
CA SER A 24 2.69 -9.97 14.17
C SER A 24 4.20 -9.81 14.30
N THR A 25 4.76 -10.17 15.43
CA THR A 25 6.22 -10.09 15.69
C THR A 25 7.02 -10.98 14.73
N GLN A 26 6.53 -12.18 14.43
CA GLN A 26 7.19 -13.09 13.49
C GLN A 26 7.10 -12.57 12.06
N ILE A 27 5.94 -12.02 11.69
CA ILE A 27 5.71 -11.40 10.38
C ILE A 27 6.65 -10.21 10.19
N GLU A 28 6.72 -9.32 11.17
CA GLU A 28 7.62 -8.16 11.12
C GLU A 28 9.10 -8.57 11.03
N HIS A 29 9.50 -9.58 11.79
CA HIS A 29 10.88 -10.08 11.74
C HIS A 29 11.20 -10.64 10.35
N TRP A 30 10.30 -11.45 9.78
CA TRP A 30 10.44 -11.98 8.42
C TRP A 30 10.52 -10.88 7.38
N MET A 31 9.62 -9.90 7.45
CA MET A 31 9.62 -8.75 6.54
C MET A 31 10.93 -7.97 6.59
N ARG A 32 11.45 -7.71 7.79
CA ARG A 32 12.74 -7.02 7.95
C ARG A 32 13.88 -7.79 7.32
N ALA A 33 13.92 -9.12 7.49
CA ALA A 33 14.93 -9.95 6.84
C ALA A 33 14.83 -9.86 5.31
N GLN A 34 13.62 -9.94 4.74
CA GLN A 34 13.41 -9.78 3.30
C GLN A 34 13.88 -8.40 2.79
N TRP A 35 13.64 -7.35 3.55
CA TRP A 35 14.07 -5.99 3.17
C TRP A 35 15.58 -5.78 3.25
N GLN A 36 16.29 -6.58 4.03
CA GLN A 36 17.77 -6.60 4.05
C GLN A 36 18.34 -7.33 2.83
N GLU A 37 17.68 -8.39 2.37
CA GLU A 37 18.12 -9.21 1.24
C GLU A 37 17.71 -8.64 -0.12
N HIS A 38 16.58 -7.91 -0.16
CA HIS A 38 15.98 -7.43 -1.39
C HIS A 38 15.80 -5.91 -1.36
N THR A 39 16.11 -5.26 -2.47
CA THR A 39 15.82 -3.83 -2.63
C THR A 39 14.41 -3.70 -3.20
N PRO A 40 13.45 -3.19 -2.42
CA PRO A 40 12.10 -2.98 -2.93
C PRO A 40 12.09 -1.86 -3.98
N PRO A 41 11.15 -1.87 -4.94
CA PRO A 41 10.90 -0.74 -5.81
C PRO A 41 10.43 0.47 -4.99
N PHE A 42 10.49 1.66 -5.60
CA PHE A 42 10.02 2.90 -4.96
C PHE A 42 8.60 2.75 -4.39
N TYR A 43 7.73 2.08 -5.13
CA TYR A 43 6.38 1.76 -4.75
C TYR A 43 6.00 0.36 -5.23
N SER A 44 5.24 -0.33 -4.42
CA SER A 44 4.53 -1.54 -4.83
C SER A 44 3.21 -1.66 -4.10
N SER A 45 2.21 -2.20 -4.75
CA SER A 45 0.94 -2.58 -4.15
C SER A 45 0.57 -4.00 -4.55
N CYS A 46 -0.26 -4.62 -3.74
CA CYS A 46 -0.75 -5.96 -3.99
C CYS A 46 -2.21 -6.05 -3.58
N ASP A 47 -3.05 -6.44 -4.52
CA ASP A 47 -4.44 -6.75 -4.22
C ASP A 47 -4.55 -8.10 -3.53
N LEU A 48 -5.35 -8.16 -2.48
CA LEU A 48 -5.58 -9.37 -1.71
C LEU A 48 -7.01 -9.85 -1.90
N ARG A 49 -7.15 -11.14 -2.18
CA ARG A 49 -8.45 -11.82 -2.16
C ARG A 49 -8.61 -12.59 -0.86
N ASN A 50 -9.70 -12.30 -0.17
CA ASN A 50 -10.04 -12.90 1.10
C ASN A 50 -11.34 -13.70 0.97
N SER A 51 -11.27 -15.01 1.21
CA SER A 51 -12.43 -15.93 1.21
C SER A 51 -12.97 -16.23 2.62
N GLY A 52 -12.46 -15.57 3.65
CA GLY A 52 -12.79 -15.78 5.05
C GLY A 52 -11.96 -16.86 5.76
N PHE A 53 -11.30 -17.74 5.01
CA PHE A 53 -10.41 -18.78 5.54
C PHE A 53 -9.07 -18.85 4.79
N LYS A 54 -8.95 -18.17 3.67
CA LYS A 54 -7.72 -18.03 2.89
C LYS A 54 -7.54 -16.59 2.45
N LEU A 55 -6.30 -16.16 2.46
CA LEU A 55 -5.85 -14.91 1.88
C LEU A 55 -4.85 -15.22 0.76
N ALA A 56 -5.02 -14.60 -0.40
CA ALA A 56 -4.12 -14.77 -1.52
C ALA A 56 -3.78 -13.43 -2.19
N PRO A 57 -2.51 -13.16 -2.52
CA PRO A 57 -2.15 -12.07 -3.41
C PRO A 57 -2.59 -12.42 -4.83
N VAL A 58 -3.20 -11.48 -5.54
CA VAL A 58 -3.75 -11.73 -6.87
C VAL A 58 -3.29 -10.74 -7.93
N ASP A 59 -2.90 -9.55 -7.56
CA ASP A 59 -2.43 -8.54 -8.49
C ASP A 59 -1.38 -7.66 -7.81
N THR A 60 -0.32 -7.37 -8.55
CA THR A 60 0.77 -6.52 -8.08
C THR A 60 1.00 -5.38 -9.07
N ASN A 61 1.19 -4.18 -8.56
CA ASN A 61 1.43 -2.98 -9.35
C ASN A 61 2.65 -2.22 -8.83
N LEU A 62 3.40 -1.62 -9.75
CA LEU A 62 4.49 -0.70 -9.45
C LEU A 62 4.04 0.77 -9.51
N PHE A 63 2.84 1.03 -9.99
CA PHE A 63 2.25 2.36 -10.03
C PHE A 63 1.57 2.68 -8.69
N PRO A 64 1.78 3.90 -8.13
CA PRO A 64 1.16 4.31 -6.86
C PRO A 64 -0.34 4.56 -7.07
N GLY A 65 -1.13 3.50 -7.00
CA GLY A 65 -2.59 3.53 -7.08
C GLY A 65 -3.25 3.50 -5.71
N GLY A 66 -4.48 4.05 -5.63
CA GLY A 66 -5.31 3.93 -4.44
C GLY A 66 -5.02 4.91 -3.28
N PHE A 67 -4.14 5.90 -3.46
CA PHE A 67 -3.85 6.90 -2.41
C PHE A 67 -5.05 7.74 -2.02
N ASN A 68 -6.00 7.93 -2.94
CA ASN A 68 -7.29 8.58 -2.65
C ASN A 68 -8.19 7.77 -1.69
N ASN A 69 -7.86 6.51 -1.43
CA ASN A 69 -8.58 5.62 -0.53
C ASN A 69 -7.90 5.45 0.84
N LEU A 70 -6.72 6.02 1.02
CA LEU A 70 -6.00 5.91 2.29
C LEU A 70 -6.74 6.68 3.40
N ASN A 71 -6.68 6.12 4.61
CA ASN A 71 -7.10 6.85 5.78
C ASN A 71 -6.19 8.07 5.97
N PRO A 72 -6.75 9.29 6.06
CA PRO A 72 -5.95 10.51 6.26
C PRO A 72 -4.97 10.45 7.43
N ALA A 73 -5.26 9.66 8.46
CA ALA A 73 -4.36 9.47 9.60
C ALA A 73 -3.02 8.82 9.22
N PHE A 74 -2.95 8.12 8.08
CA PHE A 74 -1.72 7.48 7.59
C PHE A 74 -0.93 8.34 6.59
N LEU A 75 -1.46 9.46 6.15
CA LEU A 75 -0.75 10.32 5.19
C LEU A 75 0.64 10.76 5.68
N PRO A 76 0.85 11.15 6.95
CA PRO A 76 2.19 11.48 7.45
C PRO A 76 3.19 10.31 7.34
N LEU A 77 2.72 9.07 7.52
CA LEU A 77 3.56 7.87 7.34
C LEU A 77 3.92 7.66 5.87
N CYS A 78 2.97 7.92 4.96
CA CYS A 78 3.22 7.84 3.52
C CYS A 78 4.25 8.88 3.07
N VAL A 79 4.13 10.11 3.55
CA VAL A 79 5.10 11.19 3.29
C VAL A 79 6.49 10.76 3.78
N HIS A 80 6.59 10.29 5.02
CA HIS A 80 7.86 9.84 5.58
C HIS A 80 8.46 8.69 4.78
N ALA A 81 7.67 7.68 4.41
CA ALA A 81 8.13 6.56 3.60
C ALA A 81 8.62 7.01 2.22
N ALA A 82 7.90 7.92 1.56
CA ALA A 82 8.31 8.49 0.29
C ALA A 82 9.64 9.27 0.40
N MET A 83 9.80 10.09 1.44
CA MET A 83 11.05 10.82 1.69
C MET A 83 12.24 9.87 1.88
N VAL A 84 12.09 8.84 2.69
CA VAL A 84 13.13 7.83 2.92
C VAL A 84 13.49 7.10 1.63
N ALA A 85 12.50 6.73 0.82
CA ALA A 85 12.73 6.08 -0.47
C ALA A 85 13.45 6.99 -1.46
N ILE A 86 13.08 8.28 -1.53
CA ILE A 86 13.74 9.27 -2.39
C ILE A 86 15.20 9.48 -1.94
N GLU A 87 15.43 9.68 -0.65
CA GLU A 87 16.77 9.86 -0.09
C GLU A 87 17.68 8.68 -0.39
N LYS A 88 17.14 7.47 -0.32
CA LYS A 88 17.89 6.24 -0.65
C LYS A 88 18.26 6.15 -2.14
N ILE A 89 17.38 6.61 -3.04
CA ILE A 89 17.56 6.51 -4.50
C ILE A 89 18.37 7.70 -5.02
N CYS A 90 18.08 8.91 -4.55
CA CYS A 90 18.67 10.16 -5.00
C CYS A 90 18.75 11.16 -3.83
N PRO A 91 19.84 11.12 -3.02
CA PRO A 91 19.98 11.95 -1.81
C PRO A 91 19.95 13.46 -2.09
N ASP A 92 20.36 13.86 -3.29
CA ASP A 92 20.42 15.27 -3.70
C ASP A 92 19.14 15.78 -4.37
N ALA A 93 18.10 14.95 -4.43
CA ALA A 93 16.83 15.35 -5.03
C ALA A 93 16.21 16.55 -4.31
N ARG A 94 15.87 17.59 -5.08
CA ARG A 94 15.23 18.82 -4.57
C ARG A 94 13.79 18.95 -5.05
N ASN A 95 13.46 18.29 -6.15
CA ASN A 95 12.16 18.35 -6.78
C ASN A 95 11.76 16.96 -7.23
N LEU A 96 10.48 16.67 -7.16
CA LEU A 96 9.87 15.47 -7.70
C LEU A 96 8.91 15.85 -8.83
N LEU A 97 9.06 15.20 -9.98
CA LEU A 97 8.15 15.37 -11.10
C LEU A 97 7.27 14.14 -11.22
N LEU A 98 5.97 14.33 -11.00
CA LEU A 98 4.95 13.31 -11.23
C LEU A 98 4.37 13.47 -12.64
N ILE A 99 4.53 12.46 -13.49
CA ILE A 99 4.02 12.46 -14.86
C ILE A 99 2.84 11.49 -14.93
N PRO A 100 1.60 12.01 -14.91
CA PRO A 100 0.42 11.16 -15.02
C PRO A 100 0.17 10.75 -16.47
N GLU A 101 -0.66 9.73 -16.67
CA GLU A 101 -1.19 9.39 -17.99
C GLU A 101 -2.12 10.49 -18.52
N ASN A 102 -2.01 10.79 -19.81
CA ASN A 102 -2.74 11.88 -20.45
C ASN A 102 -4.07 11.45 -21.09
N HIS A 103 -4.31 10.15 -21.22
CA HIS A 103 -5.45 9.60 -21.98
C HIS A 103 -6.60 9.11 -21.11
N THR A 104 -6.44 9.10 -19.80
CA THR A 104 -7.48 8.60 -18.90
C THR A 104 -8.50 9.68 -18.53
N ARG A 105 -9.78 9.30 -18.57
CA ARG A 105 -10.89 10.08 -18.03
C ARG A 105 -11.37 9.54 -16.68
N ASN A 106 -10.64 8.60 -16.10
CA ASN A 106 -11.01 8.00 -14.83
C ASN A 106 -10.81 9.00 -13.69
N GLN A 107 -11.90 9.46 -13.12
CA GLN A 107 -11.88 10.44 -12.03
C GLN A 107 -11.16 9.92 -10.78
N PHE A 108 -11.24 8.62 -10.47
CA PHE A 108 -10.55 8.02 -9.34
C PHE A 108 -9.02 8.03 -9.55
N TYR A 109 -8.59 7.82 -10.77
CA TYR A 109 -7.18 7.96 -11.13
C TYR A 109 -6.70 9.41 -10.93
N LEU A 110 -7.47 10.39 -11.39
CA LEU A 110 -7.11 11.80 -11.21
C LEU A 110 -7.11 12.22 -9.74
N GLN A 111 -8.03 11.72 -8.93
CA GLN A 111 -8.04 11.93 -7.48
C GLN A 111 -6.82 11.30 -6.82
N ASN A 112 -6.42 10.10 -7.24
CA ASN A 112 -5.22 9.45 -6.77
C ASN A 112 -3.96 10.27 -7.09
N VAL A 113 -3.83 10.75 -8.33
CA VAL A 113 -2.72 11.62 -8.75
C VAL A 113 -2.67 12.90 -7.91
N ALA A 114 -3.82 13.55 -7.71
CA ALA A 114 -3.91 14.76 -6.90
C ALA A 114 -3.56 14.52 -5.42
N GLN A 115 -3.81 13.32 -4.90
CA GLN A 115 -3.45 12.96 -3.51
C GLN A 115 -1.96 12.69 -3.36
N ILE A 116 -1.29 12.22 -4.41
CA ILE A 116 0.16 11.98 -4.41
C ILE A 116 0.94 13.29 -4.54
N ALA A 117 0.42 14.23 -5.33
CA ALA A 117 1.04 15.54 -5.56
C ALA A 117 0.89 16.48 -4.36
#